data_5b4e648e377f564534447c8e52973e29
#
_entry.id   5b4e648e377f564534447c8e52973e29
#
_cell.length_a   1.000
_cell.length_b   1.000
_cell.length_c   1.000
_cell.angle_alpha   90.00
_cell.angle_beta   90.00
_cell.angle_gamma   90.00
#
_symmetry.space_group_name_H-M   'P 1'
#
loop_
_entity.id
_entity.type
_entity.pdbx_description
1 polymer ?
#
loop_
_entity_poly.entity_id
_entity_poly.type
_entity_poly.pdbx_seq_one_letter_code
_entity_poly.pdbx_strand_id
1 'polypeptide(L)'
;MKEFLQLMRRFVSPYKKYIGWAVLLNILSAVFNVFSFTFLIPILSILFKTEGADKVYHFMEWGSGDLADVAKNNFYYYISQMIIDNGPTMALIFLGLFLMIMTLFKTGCYFASSAVMIPLRTGVVRDIRIMVYAKVMRLPMSFFSEERLSLIHISEPTRLALIS
;
A
#
# COMPACT_ATOMS: atom_id res chain seq x y z
N MET A 1 -22.68 -11.71 11.19
CA MET A 1 -21.71 -10.64 10.85
C MET A 1 -21.29 -9.80 12.05
N LYS A 2 -22.20 -9.39 12.95
CA LYS A 2 -21.86 -8.57 14.13
C LYS A 2 -20.89 -9.28 15.10
N GLU A 3 -21.08 -10.56 15.36
CA GLU A 3 -20.20 -11.34 16.24
C GLU A 3 -18.79 -11.50 15.67
N PHE A 4 -18.66 -11.71 14.36
CA PHE A 4 -17.36 -11.76 13.69
C PHE A 4 -16.60 -10.43 13.80
N LEU A 5 -17.28 -9.30 13.62
CA LEU A 5 -16.70 -7.97 13.78
C LEU A 5 -16.27 -7.68 15.23
N GLN A 6 -17.05 -8.14 16.22
CA GLN A 6 -16.69 -8.03 17.63
C GLN A 6 -15.45 -8.86 17.97
N LEU A 7 -15.37 -10.07 17.43
CA LEU A 7 -14.23 -10.96 17.60
C LEU A 7 -12.97 -10.37 16.97
N MET A 8 -13.05 -9.90 15.72
CA MET A 8 -11.97 -9.18 15.05
C MET A 8 -11.50 -7.96 15.85
N ARG A 9 -12.43 -7.14 16.33
CA ARG A 9 -12.11 -5.96 17.13
C ARG A 9 -11.36 -6.31 18.42
N ARG A 10 -11.66 -7.43 19.06
CA ARG A 10 -10.98 -7.91 20.27
C ARG A 10 -9.53 -8.29 20.00
N PHE A 11 -9.25 -9.01 18.91
CA PHE A 11 -7.89 -9.47 18.57
C PHE A 11 -7.03 -8.39 17.95
N VAL A 12 -7.61 -7.47 17.19
CA VAL A 12 -6.92 -6.37 16.51
C VAL A 12 -6.61 -5.22 17.49
N SER A 13 -7.38 -5.10 18.58
CA SER A 13 -7.25 -4.01 19.54
C SER A 13 -5.83 -3.78 20.10
N PRO A 14 -5.05 -4.81 20.50
CA PRO A 14 -3.69 -4.60 20.98
C PRO A 14 -2.71 -4.11 19.90
N TYR A 15 -3.04 -4.32 18.63
CA TYR A 15 -2.16 -4.00 17.49
C TYR A 15 -2.53 -2.71 16.76
N LYS A 16 -3.38 -1.85 17.33
CA LYS A 16 -3.87 -0.59 16.71
C LYS A 16 -2.74 0.33 16.23
N LYS A 17 -1.63 0.38 16.96
CA LYS A 17 -0.46 1.20 16.60
C LYS A 17 0.12 0.78 15.24
N TYR A 18 0.25 -0.52 15.00
CA TYR A 18 0.76 -1.05 13.72
C TYR A 18 -0.18 -0.74 12.56
N ILE A 19 -1.50 -0.81 12.80
CA ILE A 19 -2.50 -0.45 11.80
C ILE A 19 -2.41 1.04 11.47
N GLY A 20 -2.31 1.90 12.48
CA GLY A 20 -2.17 3.34 12.28
C GLY A 20 -0.94 3.69 11.43
N TRP A 21 0.21 3.13 11.72
CA TRP A 21 1.43 3.30 10.93
C TRP A 21 1.30 2.75 9.51
N ALA A 22 0.71 1.57 9.35
CA ALA A 22 0.50 0.98 8.03
C ALA A 22 -0.44 1.84 7.17
N VAL A 23 -1.54 2.35 7.73
CA VAL A 23 -2.47 3.25 7.03
C VAL A 23 -1.76 4.55 6.63
N LEU A 24 -1.00 5.17 7.53
CA LEU A 24 -0.25 6.39 7.24
C LEU A 24 0.75 6.18 6.09
N LEU A 25 1.52 5.10 6.13
CA LEU A 25 2.47 4.77 5.07
C LEU A 25 1.79 4.45 3.73
N ASN A 26 0.61 3.81 3.75
CA ASN A 26 -0.18 3.57 2.54
C ASN A 26 -0.73 4.86 1.95
N ILE A 27 -1.22 5.79 2.79
CA ILE A 27 -1.68 7.11 2.33
C ILE A 27 -0.51 7.86 1.71
N LEU A 28 0.66 7.86 2.36
CA LEU A 28 1.85 8.50 1.83
C LEU A 28 2.28 7.90 0.48
N SER A 29 2.26 6.57 0.36
CA SER A 29 2.52 5.87 -0.91
C SER A 29 1.51 6.25 -1.99
N ALA A 30 0.22 6.39 -1.64
CA ALA A 30 -0.82 6.82 -2.58
C ALA A 30 -0.60 8.25 -3.06
N VAL A 31 -0.20 9.17 -2.18
CA VAL A 31 0.16 10.54 -2.54
C VAL A 31 1.33 10.55 -3.54
N PHE A 32 2.42 9.83 -3.26
CA PHE A 32 3.54 9.72 -4.20
C PHE A 32 3.13 9.08 -5.54
N ASN A 33 2.15 8.17 -5.53
CA ASN A 33 1.62 7.60 -6.76
C ASN A 33 0.93 8.64 -7.64
N VAL A 34 0.07 9.48 -7.06
CA VAL A 34 -0.61 10.57 -7.78
C VAL A 34 0.40 11.56 -8.34
N PHE A 35 1.40 11.97 -7.53
CA PHE A 35 2.48 12.83 -8.01
C PHE A 35 3.25 12.22 -9.18
N SER A 36 3.59 10.93 -9.10
CA SER A 36 4.30 10.22 -10.16
C SER A 36 3.55 10.26 -11.49
N PHE A 37 2.23 10.09 -11.48
CA PHE A 37 1.40 10.22 -12.68
C PHE A 37 1.32 11.65 -13.20
N THR A 38 1.23 12.63 -12.31
CA THR A 38 1.19 14.05 -12.68
C THR A 38 2.46 14.47 -13.42
N PHE A 39 3.62 13.97 -13.00
CA PHE A 39 4.90 14.26 -13.64
C PHE A 39 5.13 13.55 -14.98
N LEU A 40 4.35 12.53 -15.28
CA LEU A 40 4.38 11.87 -16.59
C LEU A 40 3.88 12.79 -17.71
N ILE A 41 2.93 13.68 -17.40
CA ILE A 41 2.35 14.60 -18.38
C ILE A 41 3.40 15.52 -19.02
N PRO A 42 4.25 16.26 -18.27
CA PRO A 42 5.27 17.11 -18.88
C PRO A 42 6.32 16.31 -19.64
N ILE A 43 6.67 15.11 -19.20
CA ILE A 43 7.60 14.24 -19.95
C ILE A 43 7.04 13.91 -21.33
N LEU A 44 5.78 13.50 -21.41
CA LEU A 44 5.12 13.21 -22.67
C LEU A 44 4.98 14.45 -23.55
N SER A 45 4.66 15.60 -22.96
CA SER A 45 4.54 16.87 -23.70
C SER A 45 5.86 17.27 -24.34
N ILE A 46 6.99 17.13 -23.65
CA ILE A 46 8.32 17.43 -24.19
C ILE A 46 8.71 16.41 -25.28
N LEU A 47 8.46 15.13 -25.02
CA LEU A 47 8.84 14.03 -25.92
C LEU A 47 8.08 14.10 -27.25
N PHE A 48 6.77 14.36 -27.20
CA PHE A 48 5.91 14.41 -28.37
C PHE A 48 5.78 15.81 -28.99
N LYS A 49 6.51 16.81 -28.46
CA LYS A 49 6.43 18.21 -28.90
C LYS A 49 4.99 18.72 -29.05
N THR A 50 4.14 18.36 -28.09
CA THR A 50 2.75 18.78 -28.05
C THR A 50 2.69 20.28 -27.72
N GLU A 51 1.72 21.03 -28.24
CA GLU A 51 1.53 22.50 -28.05
C GLU A 51 1.54 23.00 -26.60
N GLY A 52 1.59 22.11 -25.63
CA GLY A 52 1.75 22.43 -24.20
C GLY A 52 3.20 22.68 -23.76
N ALA A 53 4.21 22.31 -24.55
CA ALA A 53 5.61 22.50 -24.21
C ALA A 53 6.05 23.98 -24.30
N ASP A 54 5.36 24.78 -25.12
CA ASP A 54 5.65 26.20 -25.32
C ASP A 54 4.83 27.14 -24.45
N LYS A 55 4.00 26.61 -23.53
CA LYS A 55 3.26 27.45 -22.58
C LYS A 55 4.20 28.05 -21.58
N VAL A 56 4.31 29.37 -21.60
CA VAL A 56 5.04 30.14 -20.58
C VAL A 56 4.21 30.11 -19.31
N TYR A 57 4.65 29.29 -18.35
CA TYR A 57 4.06 29.29 -17.02
C TYR A 57 4.65 30.46 -16.20
N HIS A 58 3.79 31.19 -15.48
CA HIS A 58 4.22 32.25 -14.57
C HIS A 58 4.28 31.71 -13.14
N PHE A 59 5.28 32.13 -12.40
CA PHE A 59 5.40 31.78 -10.98
C PHE A 59 4.18 32.31 -10.22
N MET A 60 3.49 31.44 -9.49
CA MET A 60 2.38 31.79 -8.60
C MET A 60 2.86 31.84 -7.15
N GLU A 61 2.47 32.90 -6.43
CA GLU A 61 2.78 33.01 -5.01
C GLU A 61 1.99 31.97 -4.20
N TRP A 62 2.64 31.45 -3.17
CA TRP A 62 2.04 30.48 -2.24
C TRP A 62 0.89 31.17 -1.49
N GLY A 63 -0.37 30.79 -1.79
CA GLY A 63 -1.58 31.36 -1.17
C GLY A 63 -2.57 31.99 -2.15
N SER A 64 -2.25 32.08 -3.44
CA SER A 64 -3.14 32.66 -4.47
C SER A 64 -4.19 31.68 -5.02
N GLY A 65 -4.22 30.42 -4.54
CA GLY A 65 -5.14 29.39 -4.99
C GLY A 65 -5.03 28.10 -4.21
N ASP A 66 -5.60 27.03 -4.78
CA ASP A 66 -5.50 25.69 -4.18
C ASP A 66 -4.03 25.24 -4.15
N LEU A 67 -3.56 24.74 -2.98
CA LEU A 67 -2.15 24.33 -2.78
C LEU A 67 -1.67 23.33 -3.85
N ALA A 68 -2.55 22.46 -4.33
CA ALA A 68 -2.23 21.50 -5.36
C ALA A 68 -1.98 22.18 -6.73
N ASP A 69 -2.78 23.18 -7.06
CA ASP A 69 -2.67 23.90 -8.34
C ASP A 69 -1.46 24.83 -8.34
N VAL A 70 -1.20 25.50 -7.24
CA VAL A 70 0.01 26.33 -7.08
C VAL A 70 1.28 25.51 -7.18
N ALA A 71 1.34 24.36 -6.49
CA ALA A 71 2.49 23.46 -6.54
C ALA A 71 2.71 22.90 -7.96
N LYS A 72 1.64 22.54 -8.65
CA LYS A 72 1.67 22.04 -10.02
C LYS A 72 2.14 23.11 -11.00
N ASN A 73 1.58 24.33 -10.91
CA ASN A 73 1.96 25.46 -11.77
C ASN A 73 3.41 25.87 -11.57
N ASN A 74 3.87 25.99 -10.33
CA ASN A 74 5.26 26.31 -10.02
C ASN A 74 6.22 25.23 -10.50
N PHE A 75 5.84 23.97 -10.42
CA PHE A 75 6.63 22.88 -10.97
C PHE A 75 6.76 22.97 -12.49
N TYR A 76 5.68 23.25 -13.21
CA TYR A 76 5.71 23.48 -14.66
C TYR A 76 6.55 24.71 -15.02
N TYR A 77 6.51 25.76 -14.21
CA TYR A 77 7.36 26.95 -14.38
C TYR A 77 8.84 26.58 -14.33
N TYR A 78 9.28 25.83 -13.30
CA TYR A 78 10.68 25.41 -13.18
C TYR A 78 11.13 24.52 -14.34
N ILE A 79 10.27 23.62 -14.81
CA ILE A 79 10.57 22.79 -16.00
C ILE A 79 10.71 23.65 -17.24
N SER A 80 9.81 24.59 -17.46
CA SER A 80 9.84 25.52 -18.59
C SER A 80 11.12 26.35 -18.60
N GLN A 81 11.51 26.88 -17.45
CA GLN A 81 12.81 27.60 -17.31
C GLN A 81 13.98 26.69 -17.65
N MET A 82 13.99 25.46 -17.15
CA MET A 82 15.06 24.50 -17.40
C MET A 82 15.17 24.11 -18.88
N ILE A 83 14.04 24.05 -19.59
CA ILE A 83 14.03 23.82 -21.04
C ILE A 83 14.65 24.98 -21.80
N ILE A 84 14.36 26.23 -21.38
CA ILE A 84 14.88 27.45 -22.00
C ILE A 84 16.40 27.56 -21.77
N ASP A 85 16.86 27.31 -20.54
CA ASP A 85 18.26 27.53 -20.14
C ASP A 85 19.18 26.39 -20.60
N ASN A 86 18.77 25.13 -20.48
CA ASN A 86 19.63 23.95 -20.67
C ASN A 86 19.17 23.04 -21.82
N GLY A 87 18.06 23.39 -22.47
CA GLY A 87 17.49 22.61 -23.55
C GLY A 87 16.60 21.44 -23.11
N PRO A 88 15.78 20.90 -24.02
CA PRO A 88 14.79 19.87 -23.72
C PRO A 88 15.40 18.54 -23.25
N THR A 89 16.62 18.21 -23.69
CA THR A 89 17.30 16.96 -23.33
C THR A 89 17.66 16.93 -21.85
N MET A 90 18.19 18.02 -21.30
CA MET A 90 18.52 18.14 -19.87
C MET A 90 17.27 18.11 -18.99
N ALA A 91 16.18 18.76 -19.43
CA ALA A 91 14.90 18.68 -18.73
C ALA A 91 14.34 17.26 -18.67
N LEU A 92 14.45 16.49 -19.76
CA LEU A 92 14.02 15.08 -19.77
C LEU A 92 14.85 14.20 -18.83
N ILE A 93 16.18 14.39 -18.80
CA ILE A 93 17.04 13.65 -17.87
C ILE A 93 16.68 13.97 -16.41
N PHE A 94 16.49 15.25 -16.10
CA PHE A 94 16.09 15.68 -14.76
C PHE A 94 14.75 15.09 -14.36
N LEU A 95 13.73 15.19 -15.22
CA LEU A 95 12.41 14.63 -14.97
C LEU A 95 12.44 13.11 -14.80
N GLY A 96 13.23 12.42 -15.63
CA GLY A 96 13.41 10.96 -15.52
C GLY A 96 14.05 10.55 -14.21
N LEU A 97 15.11 11.25 -13.78
CA LEU A 97 15.77 11.01 -12.50
C LEU A 97 14.83 11.30 -11.33
N PHE A 98 14.09 12.41 -11.40
CA PHE A 98 13.10 12.78 -10.39
C PHE A 98 12.00 11.72 -10.27
N LEU A 99 11.48 11.23 -11.38
CA LEU A 99 10.47 10.17 -11.43
C LEU A 99 11.01 8.85 -10.84
N MET A 100 12.27 8.53 -11.09
CA MET A 100 12.96 7.37 -10.51
C MET A 100 13.00 7.48 -8.98
N ILE A 101 13.40 8.63 -8.46
CA ILE A 101 13.46 8.90 -7.01
C ILE A 101 12.06 8.80 -6.39
N MET A 102 11.04 9.41 -7.00
CA MET A 102 9.66 9.35 -6.52
C MET A 102 9.11 7.92 -6.50
N THR A 103 9.43 7.12 -7.52
CA THR A 103 9.05 5.71 -7.57
C THR A 103 9.73 4.88 -6.47
N LEU A 104 11.00 5.19 -6.18
CA LEU A 104 11.74 4.56 -5.10
C LEU A 104 11.10 4.85 -3.73
N PHE A 105 10.76 6.11 -3.46
CA PHE A 105 10.07 6.51 -2.23
C PHE A 105 8.69 5.85 -2.11
N LYS A 106 7.89 5.89 -3.17
CA LYS A 106 6.58 5.21 -3.23
C LYS A 106 6.70 3.72 -2.86
N THR A 107 7.62 3.02 -3.53
CA THR A 107 7.84 1.58 -3.32
C THR A 107 8.39 1.30 -1.92
N GLY A 108 9.29 2.15 -1.43
CA GLY A 108 9.82 2.09 -0.07
C GLY A 108 8.73 2.24 0.99
N CYS A 109 7.85 3.24 0.86
CA CYS A 109 6.71 3.43 1.76
C CYS A 109 5.74 2.24 1.74
N TYR A 110 5.45 1.70 0.55
CA TYR A 110 4.60 0.52 0.42
C TYR A 110 5.23 -0.72 1.06
N PHE A 111 6.52 -0.95 0.84
CA PHE A 111 7.25 -2.04 1.47
C PHE A 111 7.29 -1.89 2.99
N ALA A 112 7.58 -0.70 3.50
CA ALA A 112 7.57 -0.40 4.92
C ALA A 112 6.18 -0.66 5.55
N SER A 113 5.11 -0.26 4.88
CA SER A 113 3.74 -0.56 5.31
C SER A 113 3.48 -2.06 5.41
N SER A 114 3.92 -2.83 4.40
CA SER A 114 3.81 -4.29 4.40
C SER A 114 4.60 -4.93 5.54
N ALA A 115 5.81 -4.44 5.80
CA ALA A 115 6.65 -4.92 6.90
C ALA A 115 6.02 -4.65 8.28
N VAL A 116 5.42 -3.48 8.47
CA VAL A 116 4.71 -3.11 9.71
C VAL A 116 3.48 -4.00 9.95
N MET A 117 2.87 -4.56 8.89
CA MET A 117 1.73 -5.47 9.00
C MET A 117 2.11 -6.91 9.40
N ILE A 118 3.38 -7.31 9.30
CA ILE A 118 3.84 -8.67 9.66
C ILE A 118 3.54 -9.00 11.13
N PRO A 119 3.95 -8.20 12.12
CA PRO A 119 3.69 -8.50 13.53
C PRO A 119 2.20 -8.54 13.86
N LEU A 120 1.37 -7.74 13.17
CA LEU A 120 -0.08 -7.81 13.30
C LEU A 120 -0.61 -9.18 12.86
N ARG A 121 -0.25 -9.62 11.64
CA ARG A 121 -0.71 -10.91 11.09
C ARG A 121 -0.27 -12.08 11.97
N THR A 122 1.01 -12.12 12.33
CA THR A 122 1.58 -13.18 13.16
C THR A 122 0.99 -13.19 14.56
N GLY A 123 0.83 -12.01 15.17
CA GLY A 123 0.26 -11.86 16.52
C GLY A 123 -1.19 -12.31 16.59
N VAL A 124 -2.03 -11.89 15.66
CA VAL A 124 -3.44 -12.29 15.60
C VAL A 124 -3.59 -13.80 15.40
N VAL A 125 -2.82 -14.39 14.49
CA VAL A 125 -2.83 -15.85 14.27
C VAL A 125 -2.39 -16.61 15.52
N ARG A 126 -1.33 -16.16 16.19
CA ARG A 126 -0.87 -16.75 17.44
C ARG A 126 -1.96 -16.71 18.52
N ASP A 127 -2.57 -15.55 18.72
CA ASP A 127 -3.58 -15.35 19.75
C ASP A 127 -4.84 -16.19 19.51
N ILE A 128 -5.25 -16.33 18.24
CA ILE A 128 -6.34 -17.24 17.85
C ILE A 128 -5.96 -18.69 18.15
N ARG A 129 -4.75 -19.13 17.78
CA ARG A 129 -4.30 -20.51 18.06
C ARG A 129 -4.29 -20.82 19.55
N ILE A 130 -3.78 -19.90 20.38
CA ILE A 130 -3.75 -20.06 21.85
C ILE A 130 -5.18 -20.18 22.38
N MET A 131 -6.12 -19.37 21.90
CA MET A 131 -7.51 -19.42 22.33
C MET A 131 -8.18 -20.74 21.94
N VAL A 132 -8.01 -21.17 20.68
CA VAL A 132 -8.56 -22.46 20.21
C VAL A 132 -7.99 -23.60 21.03
N TYR A 133 -6.67 -23.65 21.22
CA TYR A 133 -6.02 -24.68 22.03
C TYR A 133 -6.54 -24.70 23.47
N ALA A 134 -6.60 -23.55 24.12
CA ALA A 134 -7.14 -23.45 25.47
C ALA A 134 -8.61 -23.88 25.57
N LYS A 135 -9.40 -23.65 24.52
CA LYS A 135 -10.79 -24.10 24.48
C LYS A 135 -10.89 -25.61 24.30
N VAL A 136 -10.06 -26.19 23.41
CA VAL A 136 -10.00 -27.65 23.21
C VAL A 136 -9.59 -28.38 24.49
N MET A 137 -8.58 -27.86 25.19
CA MET A 137 -8.11 -28.45 26.47
C MET A 137 -9.14 -28.39 27.61
N ARG A 138 -10.16 -27.54 27.49
CA ARG A 138 -11.27 -27.44 28.47
C ARG A 138 -12.46 -28.33 28.11
N LEU A 139 -12.43 -29.01 26.97
CA LEU A 139 -13.51 -29.91 26.58
C LEU A 139 -13.43 -31.21 27.41
N PRO A 140 -14.58 -31.74 27.91
CA PRO A 140 -14.61 -33.02 28.62
C PRO A 140 -14.19 -34.15 27.72
N MET A 141 -13.61 -35.22 28.29
CA MET A 141 -13.15 -36.40 27.55
C MET A 141 -14.27 -37.06 26.74
N SER A 142 -15.52 -36.93 27.19
CA SER A 142 -16.69 -37.43 26.44
C SER A 142 -16.90 -36.77 25.07
N PHE A 143 -16.31 -35.57 24.86
CA PHE A 143 -16.33 -34.89 23.55
C PHE A 143 -15.43 -35.60 22.54
N PHE A 144 -14.42 -36.33 23.00
CA PHE A 144 -13.45 -37.07 22.19
C PHE A 144 -13.83 -38.58 22.09
N SER A 145 -15.08 -38.94 22.41
CA SER A 145 -15.55 -40.31 22.27
C SER A 145 -15.44 -40.79 20.81
N GLU A 146 -15.25 -42.10 20.66
CA GLU A 146 -14.92 -42.78 19.38
C GLU A 146 -15.87 -42.44 18.21
N GLU A 147 -17.14 -42.14 18.46
CA GLU A 147 -18.10 -41.75 17.41
C GLU A 147 -17.72 -40.45 16.68
N ARG A 148 -17.07 -39.50 17.35
CA ARG A 148 -16.63 -38.24 16.71
C ARG A 148 -15.22 -38.31 16.13
N LEU A 149 -14.37 -39.18 16.68
CA LEU A 149 -13.09 -39.51 16.05
C LEU A 149 -13.28 -40.26 14.73
N SER A 150 -14.27 -41.12 14.63
CA SER A 150 -14.58 -41.85 13.40
C SER A 150 -15.01 -40.89 12.27
N LEU A 151 -15.70 -39.81 12.58
CA LEU A 151 -16.09 -38.79 11.60
C LEU A 151 -14.87 -38.02 11.04
N ILE A 152 -13.80 -37.85 11.82
CA ILE A 152 -12.54 -37.22 11.36
C ILE A 152 -11.77 -38.20 10.44
N HIS A 153 -11.78 -39.50 10.76
CA HIS A 153 -11.12 -40.51 9.96
C HIS A 153 -11.88 -40.89 8.65
N ILE A 154 -13.19 -40.66 8.57
CA ILE A 154 -13.96 -40.86 7.33
C ILE A 154 -13.59 -39.84 6.24
N SER A 155 -13.07 -38.68 6.60
CA SER A 155 -12.62 -37.68 5.61
C SER A 155 -11.22 -37.95 5.05
N GLU A 156 -10.41 -38.82 5.68
CA GLU A 156 -9.05 -39.14 5.23
C GLU A 156 -8.93 -40.14 4.08
N PRO A 157 -9.78 -41.19 3.97
CA PRO A 157 -9.62 -42.19 2.88
C PRO A 157 -9.86 -41.64 1.48
N THR A 158 -10.59 -40.53 1.35
CA THR A 158 -10.80 -39.88 0.05
C THR A 158 -9.55 -39.13 -0.46
N ARG A 159 -8.60 -38.83 0.39
CA ARG A 159 -7.36 -38.16 0.00
C ARG A 159 -6.29 -39.14 -0.53
N LEU A 160 -6.31 -40.38 -0.06
CA LEU A 160 -5.39 -41.43 -0.51
C LEU A 160 -5.82 -42.08 -1.84
N ALA A 161 -7.12 -42.05 -2.17
CA ALA A 161 -7.65 -42.60 -3.42
C ALA A 161 -7.42 -41.67 -4.64
N LEU A 162 -6.98 -40.45 -4.44
CA LEU A 162 -6.68 -39.47 -5.52
C LEU A 162 -5.19 -39.43 -5.91
N ILE A 163 -4.33 -40.29 -5.32
CA ILE A 163 -2.89 -40.33 -5.56
C ILE A 163 -2.42 -41.62 -6.23
N SER A 164 -3.38 -42.52 -6.64
CA SER A 164 -3.03 -43.71 -7.42
C SER A 164 -3.42 -43.57 -8.89
#